data_eaf2e57bbd358917db0fb1464d0c3072
#
_entry.id   eaf2e57bbd358917db0fb1464d0c3072
#
_cell.length_a   1.000
_cell.length_b   1.000
_cell.length_c   1.000
_cell.angle_alpha   90.00
_cell.angle_beta   90.00
_cell.angle_gamma   90.00
#
_symmetry.space_group_name_H-M   'P 1'
#
loop_
_entity.id
_entity.type
_entity.pdbx_description
1 polymer ?
#
loop_
_entity_poly.entity_id
_entity_poly.type
_entity_poly.pdbx_seq_one_letter_code
_entity_poly.pdbx_strand_id
1 'polypeptide(L)'
;MKYGLLNRWSLYFLMSALLVLAGCKNNDDDEETQLNALERSKPTAEFSPTLAQDWMQEAYNTVKREGMFALDASRVYAYTAISMYESMVHGIPNGRSLEGQLKGLYNLPKPNADKEYDWGLVLCHVAPKVMTAMLPSNLSQDSRTKIAGLESLQEQVLIRQNNVPADVQANSLEFGERLADAIIEWSRTDNRTGLESIPYTPPSRANRRDYWSGDYGHGVVNAPMMPYWWTQRTFVTTSYALCEVEAPFTYSEDPNSAYYKDVKEVYDASLDPAKVAIGDYWANNPGQSGSPAGSWVAIGSQLVNQLKLDLPTALRMYALLTISTRDGFIASWYLKYKYYLQRPVTYIREVISREIPSAANWTSPVPTPPYPDYTSGTSVNGGSSSTILTNLFGDNVSFRDAQHTDKGFGVREFKSFREAGVEAFHSRIFGGVHMRRACAKGFEQGACVANYVYNQLEFTK
;
A
#
# COMPACT_ATOMS: atom_id res chain seq x y z
N MET A 1 34.57 74.30 -8.38
CA MET A 1 34.06 75.65 -7.97
C MET A 1 33.35 75.47 -6.66
N LYS A 2 33.92 76.12 -5.66
CA LYS A 2 33.37 76.93 -4.56
C LYS A 2 32.49 76.11 -3.55
N TYR A 3 33.02 75.84 -2.38
CA TYR A 3 33.03 76.66 -1.16
C TYR A 3 31.66 76.63 -0.45
N GLY A 4 31.49 76.44 0.84
CA GLY A 4 32.34 76.63 2.04
C GLY A 4 31.45 76.33 3.25
N LEU A 5 32.03 75.82 4.25
CA LEU A 5 32.55 76.49 5.45
C LEU A 5 31.50 76.84 6.56
N LEU A 6 31.65 76.11 7.68
CA LEU A 6 31.97 76.62 9.05
C LEU A 6 30.84 77.37 9.78
N ASN A 7 30.51 77.05 11.02
CA ASN A 7 31.17 77.35 12.30
C ASN A 7 30.27 76.89 13.48
N ARG A 8 30.69 76.22 14.46
CA ARG A 8 31.48 76.55 15.68
C ARG A 8 30.66 77.13 16.87
N TRP A 9 30.95 76.52 18.04
CA TRP A 9 30.92 77.03 19.42
C TRP A 9 29.57 77.06 20.17
N SER A 10 29.34 76.71 21.46
CA SER A 10 30.22 76.48 22.64
C SER A 10 29.37 75.94 23.76
N LEU A 11 29.86 75.06 24.57
CA LEU A 11 30.40 75.15 25.96
C LEU A 11 29.39 75.33 27.12
N TYR A 12 29.48 74.33 28.01
CA TYR A 12 29.31 74.28 29.48
C TYR A 12 28.00 74.66 30.14
N PHE A 13 27.46 73.69 30.87
CA PHE A 13 27.22 73.80 32.32
C PHE A 13 27.13 72.40 32.96
N LEU A 14 28.08 72.14 33.88
CA LEU A 14 28.01 71.10 34.88
C LEU A 14 26.92 71.46 35.90
N MET A 15 26.03 70.50 36.18
CA MET A 15 25.34 70.48 37.46
C MET A 15 25.12 69.05 37.92
N SER A 16 25.80 68.70 38.99
CA SER A 16 25.73 67.42 39.69
C SER A 16 24.36 67.26 40.34
N ALA A 17 23.65 66.20 39.98
CA ALA A 17 22.52 65.69 40.77
C ALA A 17 22.76 64.19 40.97
N LEU A 18 23.14 63.78 42.16
CA LEU A 18 23.02 62.39 42.60
C LEU A 18 21.57 61.99 42.59
N LEU A 19 21.20 61.10 41.68
CA LEU A 19 19.96 60.34 41.75
C LEU A 19 20.34 58.91 42.06
N VAL A 20 19.88 58.48 43.22
CA VAL A 20 19.88 57.08 43.66
C VAL A 20 19.08 56.27 42.66
N LEU A 21 19.75 55.52 41.82
CA LEU A 21 19.11 54.49 41.01
C LEU A 21 18.79 53.27 41.90
N ALA A 22 17.55 53.23 42.40
CA ALA A 22 16.96 51.98 42.82
C ALA A 22 16.94 51.08 41.59
N GLY A 23 17.76 50.04 41.58
CA GLY A 23 17.75 49.02 40.54
C GLY A 23 16.42 48.27 40.58
N CYS A 24 15.53 48.58 39.64
CA CYS A 24 14.55 47.59 39.21
C CYS A 24 15.36 46.49 38.55
N LYS A 25 15.55 45.37 39.23
CA LYS A 25 15.78 44.09 38.55
C LYS A 25 14.56 43.88 37.64
N ASN A 26 14.73 44.08 36.35
CA ASN A 26 13.90 43.37 35.37
C ASN A 26 14.26 41.91 35.59
N ASN A 27 13.38 41.18 36.28
CA ASN A 27 13.23 39.79 36.07
C ASN A 27 12.59 39.66 34.66
N ASP A 28 13.43 39.69 33.65
CA ASP A 28 13.14 38.93 32.44
C ASP A 28 13.31 37.47 32.88
N ASP A 29 12.32 36.98 33.62
CA ASP A 29 12.04 35.57 33.68
C ASP A 29 11.68 35.22 32.23
N ASP A 30 12.68 34.71 31.48
CA ASP A 30 12.43 33.86 30.36
C ASP A 30 11.51 32.77 30.93
N GLU A 31 10.20 32.92 30.77
CA GLU A 31 9.25 31.80 30.83
C GLU A 31 9.71 30.85 29.75
N GLU A 32 10.70 30.00 30.03
CA GLU A 32 10.90 28.74 29.33
C GLU A 32 9.54 28.07 29.42
N THR A 33 8.80 28.11 28.32
CA THR A 33 7.53 27.42 28.21
C THR A 33 7.82 25.94 28.48
N GLN A 34 7.58 25.51 29.73
CA GLN A 34 7.83 24.13 30.12
C GLN A 34 6.94 23.24 29.23
N LEU A 35 7.58 22.54 28.31
CA LEU A 35 6.91 21.54 27.48
C LEU A 35 6.15 20.56 28.40
N ASN A 36 4.91 20.26 28.08
CA ASN A 36 4.19 19.22 28.79
C ASN A 36 4.85 17.84 28.53
N ALA A 37 4.48 16.82 29.32
CA ALA A 37 5.14 15.52 29.23
C ALA A 37 5.04 14.89 27.83
N LEU A 38 3.92 15.06 27.16
CA LEU A 38 3.73 14.57 25.79
C LEU A 38 4.66 15.28 24.78
N GLU A 39 4.88 16.59 24.94
CA GLU A 39 5.76 17.37 24.05
C GLU A 39 7.24 17.01 24.21
N ARG A 40 7.63 16.36 25.30
CA ARG A 40 8.99 15.81 25.50
C ARG A 40 9.19 14.47 24.80
N SER A 41 8.11 13.84 24.33
CA SER A 41 8.20 12.57 23.56
C SER A 41 9.02 12.74 22.30
N LYS A 42 9.92 11.81 22.03
CA LYS A 42 10.85 11.85 20.88
C LYS A 42 10.09 12.00 19.55
N PRO A 43 10.42 13.02 18.71
CA PRO A 43 9.78 13.19 17.41
C PRO A 43 9.95 11.98 16.49
N THR A 44 8.91 11.68 15.70
CA THR A 44 8.92 10.53 14.76
C THR A 44 10.07 10.59 13.76
N ALA A 45 10.46 11.77 13.30
CA ALA A 45 11.57 11.95 12.35
C ALA A 45 12.95 11.54 12.89
N GLU A 46 13.08 11.41 14.20
CA GLU A 46 14.34 10.99 14.85
C GLU A 46 14.48 9.46 14.97
N PHE A 47 13.45 8.71 14.59
CA PHE A 47 13.53 7.25 14.51
C PHE A 47 13.96 6.80 13.11
N SER A 48 14.64 5.64 13.07
CA SER A 48 15.04 5.07 11.80
C SER A 48 13.81 4.62 10.97
N PRO A 49 13.77 4.90 9.65
CA PRO A 49 12.73 4.37 8.77
C PRO A 49 12.73 2.84 8.68
N THR A 50 13.81 2.18 9.11
CA THR A 50 13.88 0.72 9.18
C THR A 50 12.80 0.13 10.09
N LEU A 51 12.32 0.86 11.10
CA LEU A 51 11.21 0.40 11.95
C LEU A 51 9.97 0.01 11.11
N ALA A 52 9.53 0.90 10.24
CA ALA A 52 8.39 0.62 9.36
C ALA A 52 8.76 -0.36 8.24
N GLN A 53 9.97 -0.25 7.68
CA GLN A 53 10.46 -1.09 6.60
C GLN A 53 10.51 -2.56 7.03
N ASP A 54 11.00 -2.87 8.22
CA ASP A 54 11.11 -4.22 8.74
C ASP A 54 9.74 -4.87 8.94
N TRP A 55 8.76 -4.13 9.47
CA TRP A 55 7.39 -4.65 9.62
C TRP A 55 6.71 -4.90 8.29
N MET A 56 6.86 -4.01 7.31
CA MET A 56 6.30 -4.23 5.98
C MET A 56 7.01 -5.38 5.25
N GLN A 57 8.32 -5.56 5.47
CA GLN A 57 9.06 -6.71 4.96
C GLN A 57 8.64 -8.00 5.65
N GLU A 58 8.39 -8.00 6.97
CA GLU A 58 7.90 -9.18 7.69
C GLU A 58 6.47 -9.52 7.26
N ALA A 59 5.61 -8.53 7.02
CA ALA A 59 4.29 -8.75 6.43
C ALA A 59 4.40 -9.42 5.05
N TYR A 60 5.32 -8.94 4.19
CA TYR A 60 5.62 -9.56 2.89
C TYR A 60 6.09 -11.01 3.04
N ASN A 61 7.05 -11.26 3.94
CA ASN A 61 7.60 -12.59 4.18
C ASN A 61 6.54 -13.55 4.74
N THR A 62 5.70 -13.07 5.63
CA THR A 62 4.60 -13.87 6.21
C THR A 62 3.56 -14.22 5.16
N VAL A 63 3.12 -13.25 4.34
CA VAL A 63 2.22 -13.51 3.20
C VAL A 63 2.81 -14.55 2.25
N LYS A 64 4.12 -14.47 1.96
CA LYS A 64 4.85 -15.46 1.14
C LYS A 64 4.84 -16.83 1.80
N ARG A 65 5.22 -16.95 3.09
CA ARG A 65 5.26 -18.22 3.82
C ARG A 65 3.90 -18.92 3.91
N GLU A 66 2.86 -18.14 4.15
CA GLU A 66 1.49 -18.67 4.30
C GLU A 66 0.78 -18.87 2.95
N GLY A 67 1.44 -18.55 1.82
CA GLY A 67 0.87 -18.73 0.49
C GLY A 67 -0.43 -17.94 0.26
N MET A 68 -0.55 -16.73 0.83
CA MET A 68 -1.78 -15.96 0.80
C MET A 68 -2.09 -15.38 -0.58
N PHE A 69 -3.37 -15.35 -0.94
CA PHE A 69 -3.84 -14.68 -2.15
C PHE A 69 -3.83 -13.16 -2.01
N ALA A 70 -3.77 -12.49 -3.16
CA ALA A 70 -3.62 -11.03 -3.24
C ALA A 70 -4.65 -10.22 -2.45
N LEU A 71 -5.88 -10.70 -2.37
CA LEU A 71 -6.97 -10.01 -1.70
C LEU A 71 -6.75 -9.95 -0.19
N ASP A 72 -6.59 -11.10 0.45
CA ASP A 72 -6.32 -11.17 1.89
C ASP A 72 -4.96 -10.54 2.23
N ALA A 73 -3.94 -10.73 1.38
CA ALA A 73 -2.66 -10.06 1.51
C ALA A 73 -2.80 -8.53 1.50
N SER A 74 -3.64 -7.97 0.61
CA SER A 74 -3.90 -6.52 0.57
C SER A 74 -4.49 -5.99 1.87
N ARG A 75 -5.31 -6.80 2.55
CA ARG A 75 -5.88 -6.49 3.87
C ARG A 75 -4.79 -6.47 4.94
N VAL A 76 -3.92 -7.49 4.97
CA VAL A 76 -2.78 -7.54 5.90
C VAL A 76 -1.92 -6.28 5.75
N TYR A 77 -1.48 -5.97 4.53
CA TYR A 77 -0.62 -4.80 4.30
C TYR A 77 -1.29 -3.49 4.69
N ALA A 78 -2.56 -3.30 4.34
CA ALA A 78 -3.24 -2.03 4.58
C ALA A 78 -3.46 -1.76 6.07
N TYR A 79 -3.96 -2.74 6.82
CA TYR A 79 -4.16 -2.55 8.27
C TYR A 79 -2.83 -2.41 9.01
N THR A 80 -1.78 -3.14 8.62
CA THR A 80 -0.44 -2.99 9.20
C THR A 80 0.10 -1.59 8.93
N ALA A 81 0.04 -1.09 7.70
CA ALA A 81 0.55 0.25 7.36
C ALA A 81 -0.23 1.37 8.06
N ILE A 82 -1.57 1.26 8.13
CA ILE A 82 -2.42 2.21 8.85
C ILE A 82 -2.05 2.21 10.34
N SER A 83 -1.89 1.04 10.94
CA SER A 83 -1.57 0.93 12.37
C SER A 83 -0.20 1.50 12.71
N MET A 84 0.80 1.31 11.84
CA MET A 84 2.12 1.92 11.99
C MET A 84 2.05 3.45 11.90
N TYR A 85 1.28 3.99 10.95
CA TYR A 85 1.09 5.45 10.85
C TYR A 85 0.42 6.01 12.10
N GLU A 86 -0.70 5.42 12.56
CA GLU A 86 -1.41 5.86 13.76
C GLU A 86 -0.56 5.75 15.04
N SER A 87 0.36 4.80 15.11
CA SER A 87 1.30 4.65 16.24
C SER A 87 2.28 5.82 16.36
N MET A 88 2.63 6.46 15.23
CA MET A 88 3.69 7.43 15.13
C MET A 88 3.19 8.87 14.89
N VAL A 89 1.92 9.05 14.54
CA VAL A 89 1.37 10.33 14.09
C VAL A 89 1.48 11.44 15.13
N HIS A 90 1.40 11.10 16.41
CA HIS A 90 1.51 12.07 17.49
C HIS A 90 2.93 12.64 17.70
N GLY A 91 3.96 11.96 17.21
CA GLY A 91 5.33 12.45 17.15
C GLY A 91 5.69 13.15 15.83
N ILE A 92 4.74 13.31 14.90
CA ILE A 92 4.93 14.06 13.65
C ILE A 92 4.48 15.51 13.86
N PRO A 93 5.33 16.50 13.65
CA PRO A 93 4.92 17.91 13.73
C PRO A 93 3.72 18.19 12.82
N ASN A 94 2.64 18.71 13.38
CA ASN A 94 1.37 18.92 12.69
C ASN A 94 0.80 17.63 12.05
N GLY A 95 1.17 16.46 12.53
CA GLY A 95 0.67 15.18 12.07
C GLY A 95 -0.84 15.09 12.21
N ARG A 96 -1.51 14.56 11.18
CA ARG A 96 -2.96 14.37 11.16
C ARG A 96 -3.28 12.89 11.13
N SER A 97 -3.99 12.40 12.15
CA SER A 97 -4.50 11.04 12.20
C SER A 97 -5.45 10.76 11.03
N LEU A 98 -5.48 9.52 10.58
CA LEU A 98 -6.44 9.02 9.60
C LEU A 98 -7.84 8.78 10.22
N GLU A 99 -7.99 8.97 11.53
CA GLU A 99 -9.27 8.97 12.22
C GLU A 99 -10.21 10.01 11.60
N GLY A 100 -11.43 9.60 11.28
CA GLY A 100 -12.43 10.43 10.59
C GLY A 100 -12.18 10.62 9.09
N GLN A 101 -10.99 10.26 8.58
CA GLN A 101 -10.66 10.27 7.17
C GLN A 101 -10.89 8.91 6.50
N LEU A 102 -10.65 7.81 7.24
CA LEU A 102 -10.98 6.46 6.79
C LEU A 102 -12.38 6.09 7.24
N LYS A 103 -13.15 5.45 6.37
CA LYS A 103 -14.52 5.04 6.67
C LYS A 103 -14.62 4.16 7.90
N GLY A 104 -15.42 4.58 8.85
CA GLY A 104 -15.68 3.84 10.08
C GLY A 104 -14.54 3.87 11.09
N LEU A 105 -13.43 4.55 10.82
CA LEU A 105 -12.35 4.75 11.77
C LEU A 105 -12.63 5.96 12.64
N TYR A 106 -13.17 5.73 13.83
CA TYR A 106 -13.53 6.77 14.80
C TYR A 106 -13.13 6.33 16.20
N ASN A 107 -12.98 7.30 17.10
CA ASN A 107 -12.72 7.07 18.52
C ASN A 107 -11.42 6.31 18.79
N LEU A 108 -10.36 6.58 18.04
CA LEU A 108 -9.05 6.07 18.38
C LEU A 108 -8.60 6.63 19.75
N PRO A 109 -7.93 5.85 20.58
CA PRO A 109 -7.38 6.33 21.84
C PRO A 109 -6.41 7.48 21.58
N LYS A 110 -6.43 8.49 22.47
CA LYS A 110 -5.50 9.60 22.45
C LYS A 110 -4.43 9.42 23.51
N PRO A 111 -3.20 9.87 23.26
CA PRO A 111 -2.17 9.90 24.29
C PRO A 111 -2.56 10.90 25.39
N ASN A 112 -2.12 10.64 26.62
CA ASN A 112 -2.32 11.55 27.75
C ASN A 112 -1.26 12.66 27.71
N ALA A 113 -1.66 13.93 27.81
CA ALA A 113 -0.77 15.06 27.78
C ALA A 113 0.24 15.08 28.96
N ASP A 114 -0.10 14.45 30.09
CA ASP A 114 0.74 14.36 31.29
C ASP A 114 1.75 13.19 31.24
N LYS A 115 1.77 12.42 30.15
CA LYS A 115 2.63 11.25 29.98
C LYS A 115 3.57 11.44 28.79
N GLU A 116 4.81 10.99 28.94
CA GLU A 116 5.80 10.89 27.87
C GLU A 116 5.73 9.50 27.23
N TYR A 117 6.01 9.41 25.92
CA TYR A 117 5.96 8.19 25.12
C TYR A 117 7.21 8.04 24.26
N ASP A 118 7.65 6.81 24.02
CA ASP A 118 8.53 6.45 22.91
C ASP A 118 7.64 5.88 21.77
N TRP A 119 7.45 6.66 20.71
CA TRP A 119 6.57 6.28 19.59
C TRP A 119 7.08 5.05 18.85
N GLY A 120 8.40 4.81 18.86
CA GLY A 120 8.99 3.59 18.31
C GLY A 120 8.52 2.34 19.07
N LEU A 121 8.47 2.40 20.42
CA LEU A 121 7.92 1.32 21.23
C LEU A 121 6.42 1.14 20.99
N VAL A 122 5.66 2.23 20.84
CA VAL A 122 4.24 2.15 20.48
C VAL A 122 4.08 1.37 19.16
N LEU A 123 4.85 1.71 18.12
CA LEU A 123 4.81 1.01 16.84
C LEU A 123 5.17 -0.48 17.00
N CYS A 124 6.21 -0.80 17.78
CA CYS A 124 6.65 -2.18 18.01
C CYS A 124 5.58 -3.06 18.63
N HIS A 125 4.68 -2.53 19.45
CA HIS A 125 3.56 -3.29 20.04
C HIS A 125 2.33 -3.32 19.13
N VAL A 126 2.05 -2.23 18.42
CA VAL A 126 0.85 -2.13 17.58
C VAL A 126 0.96 -2.94 16.30
N ALA A 127 2.09 -2.81 15.57
CA ALA A 127 2.24 -3.43 14.25
C ALA A 127 2.11 -4.96 14.28
N PRO A 128 2.83 -5.72 15.14
CA PRO A 128 2.69 -7.18 15.19
C PRO A 128 1.29 -7.63 15.61
N LYS A 129 0.67 -6.95 16.57
CA LYS A 129 -0.66 -7.30 17.09
C LYS A 129 -1.72 -7.11 15.99
N VAL A 130 -1.72 -5.97 15.30
CA VAL A 130 -2.67 -5.71 14.21
C VAL A 130 -2.38 -6.63 13.03
N MET A 131 -1.13 -6.78 12.60
CA MET A 131 -0.75 -7.69 11.51
C MET A 131 -1.23 -9.12 11.78
N THR A 132 -0.98 -9.64 12.98
CA THR A 132 -1.38 -11.01 13.36
C THR A 132 -2.90 -11.17 13.33
N ALA A 133 -3.66 -10.16 13.75
CA ALA A 133 -5.12 -10.19 13.69
C ALA A 133 -5.69 -10.23 12.27
N MET A 134 -4.91 -9.80 11.25
CA MET A 134 -5.29 -9.86 9.84
C MET A 134 -4.90 -11.17 9.15
N LEU A 135 -4.03 -11.97 9.77
CA LEU A 135 -3.54 -13.23 9.25
C LEU A 135 -4.52 -14.39 9.51
N PRO A 136 -4.40 -15.53 8.79
CA PRO A 136 -5.22 -16.71 9.04
C PRO A 136 -5.07 -17.22 10.48
N SER A 137 -6.17 -17.72 11.06
CA SER A 137 -6.17 -18.26 12.44
C SER A 137 -5.23 -19.47 12.63
N ASN A 138 -4.97 -20.23 11.54
CA ASN A 138 -4.06 -21.37 11.49
C ASN A 138 -2.64 -20.99 11.09
N LEU A 139 -2.20 -19.77 11.38
CA LEU A 139 -0.86 -19.26 11.11
C LEU A 139 0.21 -20.27 11.53
N SER A 140 1.22 -20.50 10.69
CA SER A 140 2.30 -21.43 10.97
C SER A 140 3.14 -21.01 12.18
N GLN A 141 3.76 -21.99 12.86
CA GLN A 141 4.64 -21.70 14.00
C GLN A 141 5.85 -20.88 13.59
N ASP A 142 6.39 -21.10 12.37
CA ASP A 142 7.51 -20.32 11.84
C ASP A 142 7.14 -18.83 11.73
N SER A 143 5.96 -18.52 11.17
CA SER A 143 5.47 -17.14 11.07
C SER A 143 5.28 -16.50 12.44
N ARG A 144 4.69 -17.21 13.41
CA ARG A 144 4.55 -16.71 14.79
C ARG A 144 5.90 -16.38 15.41
N THR A 145 6.88 -17.29 15.24
CA THR A 145 8.24 -17.11 15.79
C THR A 145 8.96 -15.93 15.17
N LYS A 146 8.82 -15.72 13.85
CA LYS A 146 9.45 -14.60 13.15
C LYS A 146 8.85 -13.25 13.57
N ILE A 147 7.53 -13.16 13.67
CA ILE A 147 6.83 -11.96 14.12
C ILE A 147 7.26 -11.60 15.55
N ALA A 148 7.18 -12.55 16.50
CA ALA A 148 7.57 -12.32 17.88
C ALA A 148 9.07 -12.01 18.01
N GLY A 149 9.91 -12.61 17.18
CA GLY A 149 11.36 -12.35 17.16
C GLY A 149 11.68 -10.94 16.70
N LEU A 150 10.99 -10.42 15.68
CA LEU A 150 11.17 -9.05 15.22
C LEU A 150 10.70 -8.04 16.27
N GLU A 151 9.53 -8.26 16.88
CA GLU A 151 9.00 -7.45 17.97
C GLU A 151 10.02 -7.33 19.11
N SER A 152 10.47 -8.46 19.65
CA SER A 152 11.43 -8.49 20.75
C SER A 152 12.77 -7.83 20.39
N LEU A 153 13.25 -8.02 19.16
CA LEU A 153 14.49 -7.39 18.69
C LEU A 153 14.37 -5.88 18.64
N GLN A 154 13.33 -5.36 18.01
CA GLN A 154 13.14 -3.91 17.86
C GLN A 154 12.91 -3.24 19.22
N GLU A 155 12.09 -3.85 20.08
CA GLU A 155 11.86 -3.36 21.45
C GLU A 155 13.17 -3.23 22.22
N GLN A 156 13.99 -4.28 22.27
CA GLN A 156 15.27 -4.26 22.96
C GLN A 156 16.24 -3.22 22.40
N VAL A 157 16.27 -3.06 21.08
CA VAL A 157 17.13 -2.07 20.41
C VAL A 157 16.69 -0.66 20.79
N LEU A 158 15.41 -0.36 20.73
CA LEU A 158 14.86 0.97 21.05
C LEU A 158 15.09 1.33 22.52
N ILE A 159 14.80 0.43 23.45
CA ILE A 159 15.01 0.66 24.90
C ILE A 159 16.47 1.00 25.17
N ARG A 160 17.41 0.25 24.57
CA ARG A 160 18.85 0.47 24.78
C ARG A 160 19.37 1.73 24.10
N GLN A 161 19.00 1.96 22.83
CA GLN A 161 19.51 3.09 22.06
C GLN A 161 18.99 4.44 22.55
N ASN A 162 17.72 4.48 22.98
CA ASN A 162 17.08 5.71 23.45
C ASN A 162 17.17 5.85 24.98
N ASN A 163 17.72 4.87 25.71
CA ASN A 163 17.73 4.83 27.18
C ASN A 163 16.32 5.11 27.77
N VAL A 164 15.31 4.46 27.20
CA VAL A 164 13.90 4.76 27.52
C VAL A 164 13.60 4.47 28.99
N PRO A 165 13.13 5.46 29.78
CA PRO A 165 12.75 5.25 31.18
C PRO A 165 11.63 4.23 31.33
N ALA A 166 11.56 3.54 32.47
CA ALA A 166 10.59 2.46 32.70
C ALA A 166 9.12 2.93 32.67
N ASP A 167 8.85 4.13 33.12
CA ASP A 167 7.53 4.75 33.06
C ASP A 167 7.12 5.10 31.61
N VAL A 168 8.06 5.59 30.78
CA VAL A 168 7.84 5.83 29.34
C VAL A 168 7.61 4.52 28.60
N GLN A 169 8.35 3.44 28.95
CA GLN A 169 8.08 2.10 28.41
C GLN A 169 6.65 1.65 28.74
N ALA A 170 6.24 1.76 30.03
CA ALA A 170 4.92 1.37 30.47
C ALA A 170 3.81 2.20 29.80
N ASN A 171 4.00 3.52 29.65
CA ASN A 171 3.07 4.41 28.97
C ASN A 171 2.90 4.02 27.49
N SER A 172 4.03 3.75 26.82
CA SER A 172 4.05 3.38 25.40
C SER A 172 3.34 2.05 25.15
N LEU A 173 3.58 1.05 26.00
CA LEU A 173 2.91 -0.24 25.93
C LEU A 173 1.40 -0.10 26.19
N GLU A 174 0.99 0.60 27.24
CA GLU A 174 -0.43 0.80 27.57
C GLU A 174 -1.18 1.51 26.43
N PHE A 175 -0.57 2.54 25.85
CA PHE A 175 -1.17 3.27 24.72
C PHE A 175 -1.21 2.39 23.47
N GLY A 176 -0.12 1.68 23.17
CA GLY A 176 -0.02 0.76 22.02
C GLY A 176 -1.08 -0.35 22.07
N GLU A 177 -1.28 -0.97 23.23
CA GLU A 177 -2.31 -1.99 23.43
C GLU A 177 -3.71 -1.47 23.09
N ARG A 178 -4.09 -0.32 23.63
CA ARG A 178 -5.40 0.29 23.37
C ARG A 178 -5.57 0.68 21.91
N LEU A 179 -4.52 1.22 21.25
CA LEU A 179 -4.55 1.60 19.85
C LEU A 179 -4.70 0.37 18.94
N ALA A 180 -3.94 -0.69 19.20
CA ALA A 180 -4.05 -1.93 18.46
C ALA A 180 -5.45 -2.54 18.56
N ASP A 181 -6.01 -2.61 19.77
CA ASP A 181 -7.36 -3.13 19.99
C ASP A 181 -8.42 -2.33 19.24
N ALA A 182 -8.34 -1.00 19.25
CA ALA A 182 -9.25 -0.13 18.51
C ALA A 182 -9.18 -0.37 16.99
N ILE A 183 -7.97 -0.53 16.43
CA ILE A 183 -7.79 -0.80 14.99
C ILE A 183 -8.28 -2.21 14.62
N ILE A 184 -8.03 -3.21 15.49
CA ILE A 184 -8.52 -4.58 15.29
C ILE A 184 -10.05 -4.60 15.32
N GLU A 185 -10.68 -3.91 16.28
CA GLU A 185 -12.14 -3.82 16.33
C GLU A 185 -12.71 -3.13 15.09
N TRP A 186 -12.09 -2.03 14.64
CA TRP A 186 -12.46 -1.40 13.39
C TRP A 186 -12.33 -2.35 12.19
N SER A 187 -11.30 -3.21 12.16
CA SER A 187 -11.10 -4.16 11.07
C SER A 187 -12.22 -5.19 10.96
N ARG A 188 -12.88 -5.54 12.08
CA ARG A 188 -14.00 -6.48 12.10
C ARG A 188 -15.25 -5.96 11.41
N THR A 189 -15.34 -4.64 11.24
CA THR A 189 -16.48 -3.97 10.56
C THR A 189 -16.31 -3.85 9.06
N ASP A 190 -15.25 -4.42 8.47
CA ASP A 190 -14.96 -4.31 7.04
C ASP A 190 -15.71 -5.32 6.14
N ASN A 191 -16.58 -6.13 6.73
CA ASN A 191 -17.38 -7.15 6.05
C ASN A 191 -16.54 -8.28 5.41
N ARG A 192 -15.31 -8.57 5.97
CA ARG A 192 -14.49 -9.68 5.48
C ARG A 192 -14.94 -11.04 6.05
N THR A 193 -15.34 -11.03 7.32
CA THR A 193 -15.68 -12.26 8.04
C THR A 193 -16.91 -12.93 7.44
N GLY A 194 -16.80 -14.22 7.14
CA GLY A 194 -17.90 -15.04 6.65
C GLY A 194 -18.19 -14.94 5.15
N LEU A 195 -17.43 -14.15 4.38
CA LEU A 195 -17.64 -14.04 2.93
C LEU A 195 -17.51 -15.40 2.20
N GLU A 196 -16.62 -16.27 2.68
CA GLU A 196 -16.44 -17.61 2.10
C GLU A 196 -17.64 -18.54 2.32
N SER A 197 -18.44 -18.26 3.34
CA SER A 197 -19.61 -19.06 3.69
C SER A 197 -20.86 -18.66 2.89
N ILE A 198 -20.82 -17.56 2.14
CA ILE A 198 -21.95 -17.10 1.33
C ILE A 198 -22.01 -17.95 0.06
N PRO A 199 -23.12 -18.73 -0.17
CA PRO A 199 -23.26 -19.52 -1.39
C PRO A 199 -23.19 -18.65 -2.64
N TYR A 200 -22.45 -19.10 -3.64
CA TYR A 200 -22.38 -18.44 -4.95
C TYR A 200 -22.78 -19.42 -6.05
N THR A 201 -23.76 -19.02 -6.86
CA THR A 201 -24.18 -19.78 -8.05
C THR A 201 -23.62 -19.08 -9.28
N PRO A 202 -22.66 -19.69 -10.01
CA PRO A 202 -22.13 -19.13 -11.24
C PRO A 202 -23.23 -18.92 -12.31
N PRO A 203 -23.20 -17.78 -13.03
CA PRO A 203 -24.11 -17.59 -14.16
C PRO A 203 -23.89 -18.66 -15.26
N SER A 204 -24.97 -19.08 -15.92
CA SER A 204 -24.91 -20.09 -16.98
C SER A 204 -24.23 -19.56 -18.24
N ARG A 205 -23.34 -20.39 -18.83
CA ARG A 205 -22.73 -20.12 -20.14
C ARG A 205 -23.62 -20.51 -21.33
N ALA A 206 -24.76 -21.15 -21.12
CA ALA A 206 -25.55 -21.74 -22.20
C ALA A 206 -25.82 -20.78 -23.39
N ASN A 207 -26.11 -19.50 -23.08
CA ASN A 207 -26.33 -18.42 -24.05
C ASN A 207 -25.31 -17.27 -23.95
N ARG A 208 -24.22 -17.48 -23.22
CA ARG A 208 -23.20 -16.45 -22.91
C ARG A 208 -21.80 -17.07 -22.94
N ARG A 209 -21.32 -17.35 -24.18
CA ARG A 209 -19.99 -17.95 -24.39
C ARG A 209 -18.85 -17.10 -23.88
N ASP A 210 -19.08 -15.80 -23.70
CA ASP A 210 -18.17 -14.84 -23.08
C ASP A 210 -18.02 -15.00 -21.56
N TYR A 211 -18.88 -15.76 -20.90
CA TYR A 211 -18.83 -15.96 -19.47
C TYR A 211 -17.72 -16.94 -19.06
N TRP A 212 -17.16 -16.71 -17.88
CA TRP A 212 -16.16 -17.54 -17.25
C TRP A 212 -16.65 -18.99 -17.09
N SER A 213 -15.79 -19.98 -17.43
CA SER A 213 -16.21 -21.39 -17.58
C SER A 213 -15.79 -22.29 -16.42
N GLY A 214 -14.95 -21.81 -15.47
CA GLY A 214 -14.34 -22.65 -14.45
C GLY A 214 -13.09 -23.42 -14.94
N ASP A 215 -12.90 -23.61 -16.23
CA ASP A 215 -11.61 -24.06 -16.79
C ASP A 215 -10.65 -22.88 -16.82
N TYR A 216 -9.57 -22.95 -16.03
CA TYR A 216 -8.53 -21.95 -15.97
C TYR A 216 -7.19 -22.44 -16.57
N GLY A 217 -7.22 -23.56 -17.30
CA GLY A 217 -6.06 -24.11 -18.00
C GLY A 217 -5.16 -25.01 -17.14
N HIS A 218 -5.31 -25.00 -15.84
CA HIS A 218 -4.58 -25.83 -14.89
C HIS A 218 -5.51 -26.71 -14.03
N GLY A 219 -6.76 -26.81 -14.44
CA GLY A 219 -7.81 -27.57 -13.78
C GLY A 219 -9.18 -26.96 -14.00
N VAL A 220 -10.18 -27.49 -13.32
CA VAL A 220 -11.57 -27.02 -13.35
C VAL A 220 -12.03 -26.78 -11.92
N VAL A 221 -12.67 -25.65 -11.67
CA VAL A 221 -13.34 -25.34 -10.41
C VAL A 221 -14.82 -25.04 -10.66
N ASN A 222 -15.67 -25.41 -9.71
CA ASN A 222 -17.12 -25.24 -9.84
C ASN A 222 -17.58 -23.80 -9.61
N ALA A 223 -16.83 -23.03 -8.84
CA ALA A 223 -17.13 -21.64 -8.54
C ALA A 223 -15.86 -20.79 -8.56
N PRO A 224 -15.96 -19.53 -9.02
CA PRO A 224 -14.84 -18.62 -9.01
C PRO A 224 -14.54 -18.14 -7.58
N MET A 225 -13.27 -17.76 -7.34
CA MET A 225 -12.76 -17.37 -6.05
C MET A 225 -13.29 -16.00 -5.61
N MET A 226 -13.68 -15.88 -4.32
CA MET A 226 -14.01 -14.64 -3.62
C MET A 226 -15.10 -13.78 -4.31
N PRO A 227 -16.28 -14.36 -4.66
CA PRO A 227 -17.30 -13.68 -5.46
C PRO A 227 -17.88 -12.41 -4.80
N TYR A 228 -17.77 -12.30 -3.48
CA TYR A 228 -18.33 -11.19 -2.70
C TYR A 228 -17.27 -10.24 -2.16
N TRP A 229 -16.01 -10.34 -2.61
CA TRP A 229 -14.94 -9.45 -2.13
C TRP A 229 -15.27 -7.96 -2.29
N TRP A 230 -15.96 -7.60 -3.35
CA TRP A 230 -16.37 -6.23 -3.66
C TRP A 230 -17.39 -5.63 -2.67
N THR A 231 -18.00 -6.44 -1.83
CA THR A 231 -18.97 -5.97 -0.80
C THR A 231 -18.28 -5.46 0.46
N GLN A 232 -16.97 -5.59 0.56
CA GLN A 232 -16.24 -5.08 1.70
C GLN A 232 -16.25 -3.56 1.74
N ARG A 233 -16.11 -3.02 2.97
CA ARG A 233 -15.93 -1.60 3.18
C ARG A 233 -14.63 -1.13 2.53
N THR A 234 -14.72 -0.15 1.63
CA THR A 234 -13.56 0.61 1.15
C THR A 234 -13.03 1.51 2.26
N PHE A 235 -11.75 1.86 2.22
CA PHE A 235 -11.18 2.79 3.19
C PHE A 235 -11.54 4.23 2.89
N VAL A 236 -11.44 4.64 1.63
CA VAL A 236 -11.56 6.05 1.21
C VAL A 236 -12.60 6.22 0.12
N THR A 237 -12.57 5.39 -0.93
CA THR A 237 -13.48 5.54 -2.07
C THR A 237 -14.94 5.45 -1.63
N THR A 238 -15.79 6.38 -2.10
CA THR A 238 -17.19 6.48 -1.66
C THR A 238 -17.99 5.23 -1.97
N SER A 239 -17.66 4.54 -3.07
CA SER A 239 -18.22 3.25 -3.46
C SER A 239 -17.23 2.43 -4.28
N TYR A 240 -17.48 1.13 -4.40
CA TYR A 240 -16.73 0.23 -5.29
C TYR A 240 -16.86 0.60 -6.79
N ALA A 241 -17.88 1.37 -7.17
CA ALA A 241 -18.13 1.79 -8.54
C ALA A 241 -17.55 3.18 -8.87
N LEU A 242 -16.93 3.87 -7.91
CA LEU A 242 -16.45 5.25 -8.12
C LEU A 242 -15.52 5.38 -9.34
N CYS A 243 -14.64 4.41 -9.53
CA CYS A 243 -13.69 4.37 -10.63
C CYS A 243 -14.07 3.28 -11.64
N GLU A 244 -15.35 3.19 -11.98
CA GLU A 244 -15.81 2.28 -13.02
C GLU A 244 -15.24 2.71 -14.38
N VAL A 245 -14.74 1.74 -15.13
CA VAL A 245 -14.16 1.94 -16.46
C VAL A 245 -15.04 1.33 -17.53
N GLU A 246 -14.78 1.68 -18.80
CA GLU A 246 -15.52 1.17 -19.94
C GLU A 246 -15.57 -0.37 -19.97
N ALA A 247 -16.69 -0.91 -20.44
CA ALA A 247 -16.94 -2.34 -20.56
C ALA A 247 -15.87 -3.09 -21.39
N PRO A 248 -15.71 -4.41 -21.20
CA PRO A 248 -14.95 -5.24 -22.12
C PRO A 248 -15.54 -5.17 -23.54
N PHE A 249 -14.73 -5.54 -24.54
CA PHE A 249 -15.23 -5.66 -25.90
C PHE A 249 -16.39 -6.65 -25.98
N THR A 250 -17.35 -6.38 -26.85
CA THR A 250 -18.44 -7.32 -27.15
C THR A 250 -17.86 -8.61 -27.69
N TYR A 251 -18.29 -9.75 -27.15
CA TYR A 251 -17.87 -11.08 -27.63
C TYR A 251 -18.10 -11.25 -29.12
N SER A 252 -17.11 -11.78 -29.80
CA SER A 252 -17.18 -12.11 -31.21
C SER A 252 -16.18 -13.22 -31.54
N GLU A 253 -16.52 -14.10 -32.46
CA GLU A 253 -15.59 -15.10 -33.02
C GLU A 253 -15.08 -14.72 -34.41
N ASP A 254 -15.46 -13.52 -34.91
CA ASP A 254 -14.93 -12.97 -36.16
C ASP A 254 -13.45 -12.56 -35.96
N PRO A 255 -12.53 -13.10 -36.79
CA PRO A 255 -11.08 -12.73 -36.71
C PRO A 255 -10.78 -11.24 -36.87
N ASN A 256 -11.68 -10.47 -37.47
CA ASN A 256 -11.52 -9.04 -37.64
C ASN A 256 -12.01 -8.22 -36.44
N SER A 257 -12.75 -8.85 -35.52
CA SER A 257 -13.28 -8.17 -34.34
C SER A 257 -12.19 -7.73 -33.34
N ALA A 258 -12.51 -6.70 -32.56
CA ALA A 258 -11.64 -6.25 -31.47
C ALA A 258 -11.45 -7.34 -30.40
N TYR A 259 -12.51 -8.13 -30.11
CA TYR A 259 -12.44 -9.21 -29.12
C TYR A 259 -11.48 -10.33 -29.55
N TYR A 260 -11.60 -10.80 -30.80
CA TYR A 260 -10.71 -11.84 -31.33
C TYR A 260 -9.24 -11.38 -31.31
N LYS A 261 -8.98 -10.16 -31.81
CA LYS A 261 -7.63 -9.59 -31.87
C LYS A 261 -7.01 -9.42 -30.47
N ASP A 262 -7.82 -9.05 -29.47
CA ASP A 262 -7.39 -8.90 -28.09
C ASP A 262 -6.93 -10.25 -27.48
N VAL A 263 -7.69 -11.34 -27.74
CA VAL A 263 -7.29 -12.68 -27.29
C VAL A 263 -6.16 -13.27 -28.13
N LYS A 264 -6.17 -13.04 -29.45
CA LYS A 264 -5.09 -13.51 -30.33
C LYS A 264 -3.72 -12.93 -29.96
N GLU A 265 -3.69 -11.66 -29.54
CA GLU A 265 -2.48 -11.02 -29.01
C GLU A 265 -1.93 -11.79 -27.78
N VAL A 266 -2.79 -12.24 -26.88
CA VAL A 266 -2.36 -13.02 -25.70
C VAL A 266 -1.72 -14.34 -26.14
N TYR A 267 -2.33 -15.03 -27.08
CA TYR A 267 -1.77 -16.27 -27.65
C TYR A 267 -0.39 -16.00 -28.27
N ASP A 268 -0.30 -15.02 -29.16
CA ASP A 268 0.95 -14.70 -29.87
C ASP A 268 2.07 -14.25 -28.93
N ALA A 269 1.74 -13.46 -27.93
CA ALA A 269 2.70 -13.01 -26.94
C ALA A 269 3.27 -14.17 -26.09
N SER A 270 2.47 -15.20 -25.82
CA SER A 270 2.89 -16.37 -25.06
C SER A 270 3.88 -17.28 -25.80
N LEU A 271 4.07 -17.07 -27.09
CA LEU A 271 5.04 -17.79 -27.91
C LEU A 271 6.43 -17.13 -27.92
N ASP A 272 6.58 -15.94 -27.34
CA ASP A 272 7.81 -15.18 -27.27
C ASP A 272 8.47 -15.36 -25.88
N PRO A 273 9.60 -16.09 -25.77
CA PRO A 273 10.25 -16.34 -24.49
C PRO A 273 10.68 -15.08 -23.74
N ALA A 274 11.02 -13.99 -24.45
CA ALA A 274 11.42 -12.74 -23.81
C ALA A 274 10.22 -12.06 -23.14
N LYS A 275 9.03 -12.13 -23.74
CA LYS A 275 7.80 -11.65 -23.14
C LYS A 275 7.35 -12.52 -21.97
N VAL A 276 7.44 -13.85 -22.12
CA VAL A 276 7.11 -14.80 -21.06
C VAL A 276 7.99 -14.52 -19.81
N ALA A 277 9.28 -14.24 -19.98
CA ALA A 277 10.16 -13.90 -18.86
C ALA A 277 9.71 -12.65 -18.08
N ILE A 278 9.11 -11.65 -18.76
CA ILE A 278 8.48 -10.51 -18.09
C ILE A 278 7.19 -10.94 -17.36
N GLY A 279 6.42 -11.84 -17.98
CA GLY A 279 5.25 -12.47 -17.36
C GLY A 279 5.59 -13.17 -16.03
N ASP A 280 6.66 -13.96 -16.04
CA ASP A 280 7.15 -14.71 -14.87
C ASP A 280 7.65 -13.78 -13.76
N TYR A 281 8.38 -12.71 -14.11
CA TYR A 281 8.85 -11.72 -13.14
C TYR A 281 7.69 -11.14 -12.30
N TRP A 282 6.60 -10.74 -12.97
CA TRP A 282 5.43 -10.14 -12.32
C TRP A 282 4.35 -11.14 -11.91
N ALA A 283 4.60 -12.45 -12.03
CA ALA A 283 3.59 -13.48 -11.70
C ALA A 283 3.15 -13.41 -10.24
N ASN A 284 4.09 -13.28 -9.33
CA ASN A 284 3.83 -13.12 -7.89
C ASN A 284 2.88 -14.18 -7.31
N ASN A 285 3.09 -15.42 -7.70
CA ASN A 285 2.24 -16.54 -7.27
C ASN A 285 2.29 -16.74 -5.74
N PRO A 286 1.18 -17.18 -5.11
CA PRO A 286 1.14 -17.55 -3.70
C PRO A 286 2.25 -18.53 -3.32
N GLY A 287 2.89 -18.33 -2.18
CA GLY A 287 4.03 -19.13 -1.70
C GLY A 287 5.38 -18.79 -2.34
N GLN A 288 5.40 -18.06 -3.46
CA GLN A 288 6.61 -17.65 -4.15
C GLN A 288 7.00 -16.20 -3.91
N SER A 289 6.06 -15.38 -3.50
CA SER A 289 6.24 -13.94 -3.21
C SER A 289 5.21 -13.46 -2.20
N GLY A 290 5.29 -12.19 -1.82
CA GLY A 290 4.27 -11.50 -1.03
C GLY A 290 2.95 -11.25 -1.78
N SER A 291 2.62 -12.05 -2.79
CA SER A 291 1.48 -11.91 -3.71
C SER A 291 1.57 -10.65 -4.61
N PRO A 292 0.70 -10.48 -5.62
CA PRO A 292 0.65 -9.23 -6.39
C PRO A 292 0.51 -7.96 -5.54
N ALA A 293 -0.24 -8.01 -4.43
CA ALA A 293 -0.36 -6.87 -3.52
C ALA A 293 0.98 -6.48 -2.88
N GLY A 294 1.83 -7.45 -2.56
CA GLY A 294 3.12 -7.24 -1.92
C GLY A 294 4.22 -6.74 -2.85
N SER A 295 4.10 -6.87 -4.19
CA SER A 295 5.13 -6.38 -5.12
C SER A 295 5.48 -4.91 -4.88
N TRP A 296 4.46 -4.06 -4.77
CA TRP A 296 4.66 -2.63 -4.57
C TRP A 296 5.03 -2.27 -3.13
N VAL A 297 4.72 -3.13 -2.16
CA VAL A 297 5.27 -3.04 -0.80
C VAL A 297 6.77 -3.31 -0.82
N ALA A 298 7.22 -4.35 -1.54
CA ALA A 298 8.64 -4.66 -1.69
C ALA A 298 9.39 -3.55 -2.44
N ILE A 299 8.80 -2.98 -3.49
CA ILE A 299 9.34 -1.79 -4.18
C ILE A 299 9.42 -0.61 -3.20
N GLY A 300 8.35 -0.31 -2.47
CA GLY A 300 8.32 0.74 -1.45
C GLY A 300 9.43 0.58 -0.42
N SER A 301 9.67 -0.64 0.07
CA SER A 301 10.77 -0.94 1.00
C SER A 301 12.15 -0.65 0.40
N GLN A 302 12.35 -0.91 -0.88
CA GLN A 302 13.60 -0.57 -1.57
C GLN A 302 13.74 0.96 -1.77
N LEU A 303 12.62 1.66 -2.04
CA LEU A 303 12.60 3.12 -2.20
C LEU A 303 12.94 3.86 -0.90
N VAL A 304 12.61 3.33 0.27
CA VAL A 304 13.04 3.91 1.56
C VAL A 304 14.54 4.15 1.57
N ASN A 305 15.32 3.17 1.12
CA ASN A 305 16.78 3.27 1.07
C ASN A 305 17.28 4.07 -0.14
N GLN A 306 16.71 3.82 -1.33
CA GLN A 306 17.16 4.47 -2.57
C GLN A 306 16.90 5.98 -2.58
N LEU A 307 15.78 6.43 -2.00
CA LEU A 307 15.40 7.85 -1.88
C LEU A 307 15.78 8.46 -0.53
N LYS A 308 16.36 7.67 0.38
CA LYS A 308 16.73 8.11 1.75
C LYS A 308 15.56 8.74 2.50
N LEU A 309 14.42 8.08 2.47
CA LEU A 309 13.21 8.58 3.13
C LEU A 309 13.39 8.59 4.66
N ASP A 310 12.85 9.61 5.31
CA ASP A 310 12.65 9.60 6.75
C ASP A 310 11.44 8.75 7.16
N LEU A 311 11.30 8.47 8.44
CA LEU A 311 10.21 7.61 8.93
C LEU A 311 8.82 8.19 8.65
N PRO A 312 8.51 9.47 8.89
CA PRO A 312 7.22 10.07 8.55
C PRO A 312 6.84 9.88 7.08
N THR A 313 7.78 10.10 6.15
CA THR A 313 7.57 9.94 4.71
C THR A 313 7.36 8.47 4.34
N ALA A 314 8.13 7.55 4.92
CA ALA A 314 7.98 6.11 4.70
C ALA A 314 6.60 5.60 5.19
N LEU A 315 6.15 6.02 6.37
CA LEU A 315 4.84 5.68 6.92
C LEU A 315 3.70 6.19 6.03
N ARG A 316 3.77 7.44 5.57
CA ARG A 316 2.81 8.02 4.63
C ARG A 316 2.77 7.25 3.32
N MET A 317 3.95 6.92 2.77
CA MET A 317 4.05 6.12 1.53
C MET A 317 3.38 4.76 1.68
N TYR A 318 3.70 4.00 2.73
CA TYR A 318 3.10 2.69 2.94
C TYR A 318 1.59 2.76 3.15
N ALA A 319 1.10 3.73 3.93
CA ALA A 319 -0.34 3.91 4.14
C ALA A 319 -1.05 4.18 2.80
N LEU A 320 -0.59 5.14 2.00
CA LEU A 320 -1.20 5.47 0.71
C LEU A 320 -1.14 4.32 -0.29
N LEU A 321 0.01 3.63 -0.42
CA LEU A 321 0.16 2.47 -1.31
C LEU A 321 -0.83 1.37 -1.00
N THR A 322 -0.93 1.01 0.28
CA THR A 322 -1.72 -0.16 0.69
C THR A 322 -3.21 0.13 0.76
N ILE A 323 -3.60 1.35 1.16
CA ILE A 323 -5.00 1.82 1.12
C ILE A 323 -5.51 1.82 -0.33
N SER A 324 -4.74 2.44 -1.26
CA SER A 324 -5.16 2.52 -2.66
C SER A 324 -5.19 1.15 -3.35
N THR A 325 -4.26 0.25 -3.03
CA THR A 325 -4.26 -1.13 -3.54
C THR A 325 -5.50 -1.89 -3.07
N ARG A 326 -5.86 -1.79 -1.80
CA ARG A 326 -7.03 -2.49 -1.26
C ARG A 326 -8.35 -1.95 -1.84
N ASP A 327 -8.52 -0.64 -1.87
CA ASP A 327 -9.72 -0.02 -2.47
C ASP A 327 -9.81 -0.34 -3.98
N GLY A 328 -8.66 -0.36 -4.67
CA GLY A 328 -8.55 -0.77 -6.06
C GLY A 328 -8.98 -2.23 -6.30
N PHE A 329 -8.60 -3.15 -5.42
CA PHE A 329 -9.04 -4.54 -5.54
C PHE A 329 -10.54 -4.71 -5.27
N ILE A 330 -11.14 -3.95 -4.37
CA ILE A 330 -12.58 -3.94 -4.16
C ILE A 330 -13.29 -3.48 -5.44
N ALA A 331 -12.83 -2.39 -6.05
CA ALA A 331 -13.37 -1.88 -7.33
C ALA A 331 -13.17 -2.86 -8.50
N SER A 332 -11.99 -3.51 -8.60
CA SER A 332 -11.73 -4.53 -9.61
C SER A 332 -12.65 -5.74 -9.45
N TRP A 333 -12.84 -6.21 -8.22
CA TRP A 333 -13.70 -7.37 -7.95
C TRP A 333 -15.17 -7.11 -8.28
N TYR A 334 -15.65 -5.88 -8.06
CA TYR A 334 -16.97 -5.47 -8.55
C TYR A 334 -17.12 -5.69 -10.07
N LEU A 335 -16.16 -5.23 -10.87
CA LEU A 335 -16.22 -5.39 -12.32
C LEU A 335 -16.04 -6.84 -12.78
N LYS A 336 -15.21 -7.63 -12.08
CA LYS A 336 -15.04 -9.05 -12.37
C LYS A 336 -16.36 -9.80 -12.28
N TYR A 337 -17.15 -9.55 -11.28
CA TYR A 337 -18.43 -10.23 -11.07
C TYR A 337 -19.61 -9.54 -11.78
N LYS A 338 -19.48 -8.27 -12.12
CA LYS A 338 -20.42 -7.57 -13.01
C LYS A 338 -20.40 -8.10 -14.43
N TYR A 339 -19.21 -8.27 -15.02
CA TYR A 339 -19.06 -8.70 -16.41
C TYR A 339 -18.89 -10.23 -16.55
N TYR A 340 -18.38 -10.86 -15.53
CA TYR A 340 -18.16 -12.32 -15.47
C TYR A 340 -17.39 -12.88 -16.66
N LEU A 341 -16.43 -12.11 -17.22
CA LEU A 341 -15.76 -12.36 -18.47
C LEU A 341 -14.84 -13.60 -18.40
N GLN A 342 -14.87 -14.43 -19.44
CA GLN A 342 -13.98 -15.59 -19.57
C GLN A 342 -12.52 -15.19 -19.64
N ARG A 343 -11.64 -16.14 -19.27
CA ARG A 343 -10.19 -16.00 -19.41
C ARG A 343 -9.74 -16.28 -20.84
N PRO A 344 -8.55 -15.74 -21.27
CA PRO A 344 -8.00 -16.03 -22.60
C PRO A 344 -7.93 -17.52 -22.92
N VAL A 345 -7.54 -18.36 -21.95
CA VAL A 345 -7.39 -19.81 -22.15
C VAL A 345 -8.65 -20.46 -22.68
N THR A 346 -9.82 -20.09 -22.20
CA THR A 346 -11.09 -20.65 -22.67
C THR A 346 -11.32 -20.32 -24.15
N TYR A 347 -11.18 -19.05 -24.52
CA TYR A 347 -11.38 -18.60 -25.90
C TYR A 347 -10.30 -19.16 -26.86
N ILE A 348 -9.04 -19.18 -26.40
CA ILE A 348 -7.94 -19.75 -27.21
C ILE A 348 -8.22 -21.20 -27.56
N ARG A 349 -8.66 -22.03 -26.59
CA ARG A 349 -8.97 -23.42 -26.81
C ARG A 349 -10.25 -23.64 -27.63
N GLU A 350 -11.27 -22.80 -27.45
CA GLU A 350 -12.56 -22.97 -28.11
C GLU A 350 -12.66 -22.34 -29.51
N VAL A 351 -11.93 -21.24 -29.76
CA VAL A 351 -12.06 -20.41 -30.96
C VAL A 351 -10.79 -20.36 -31.78
N ILE A 352 -9.67 -19.89 -31.17
CA ILE A 352 -8.37 -19.75 -31.88
C ILE A 352 -7.88 -21.11 -32.41
N SER A 353 -8.16 -22.19 -31.68
CA SER A 353 -7.77 -23.56 -32.07
C SER A 353 -8.41 -24.03 -33.37
N ARG A 354 -9.49 -23.43 -33.86
CA ARG A 354 -10.10 -23.76 -35.14
C ARG A 354 -9.21 -23.36 -36.30
N GLU A 355 -8.44 -22.31 -36.17
CA GLU A 355 -7.45 -21.84 -37.16
C GLU A 355 -6.07 -22.39 -36.87
N ILE A 356 -5.71 -22.55 -35.57
CA ILE A 356 -4.42 -23.00 -35.06
C ILE A 356 -4.62 -24.25 -34.21
N PRO A 357 -4.64 -25.46 -34.80
CA PRO A 357 -5.00 -26.71 -34.07
C PRO A 357 -4.12 -26.96 -32.82
N SER A 358 -2.87 -26.52 -32.80
CA SER A 358 -1.99 -26.64 -31.63
C SER A 358 -2.50 -25.87 -30.42
N ALA A 359 -3.35 -24.85 -30.59
CA ALA A 359 -3.94 -24.09 -29.51
C ALA A 359 -5.06 -24.82 -28.75
N ALA A 360 -5.52 -25.97 -29.20
CA ALA A 360 -6.58 -26.73 -28.54
C ALA A 360 -6.23 -27.17 -27.10
N ASN A 361 -4.95 -27.42 -26.86
CA ASN A 361 -4.43 -27.78 -25.51
C ASN A 361 -3.54 -26.70 -24.91
N TRP A 362 -3.65 -25.45 -25.40
CA TRP A 362 -2.83 -24.36 -24.92
C TRP A 362 -3.08 -24.11 -23.42
N THR A 363 -2.01 -23.86 -22.69
CA THR A 363 -2.01 -23.39 -21.30
C THR A 363 -1.24 -22.09 -21.21
N SER A 364 -1.67 -21.20 -20.32
CA SER A 364 -0.94 -19.95 -20.09
C SER A 364 0.42 -20.23 -19.46
N PRO A 365 1.50 -19.53 -19.88
CA PRO A 365 2.81 -19.62 -19.24
C PRO A 365 2.77 -19.37 -17.73
N VAL A 366 2.07 -18.33 -17.30
CA VAL A 366 1.78 -18.07 -15.88
C VAL A 366 0.46 -18.76 -15.51
N PRO A 367 0.35 -19.40 -14.33
CA PRO A 367 -0.91 -19.99 -13.90
C PRO A 367 -2.08 -19.00 -13.92
N THR A 368 -3.13 -19.34 -14.67
CA THR A 368 -4.34 -18.51 -14.71
C THR A 368 -5.09 -18.62 -13.38
N PRO A 369 -5.43 -17.51 -12.73
CA PRO A 369 -6.18 -17.55 -11.49
C PRO A 369 -7.66 -17.98 -11.72
N PRO A 370 -8.29 -18.70 -10.76
CA PRO A 370 -9.64 -19.25 -10.91
C PRO A 370 -10.74 -18.20 -10.61
N TYR A 371 -10.78 -17.12 -11.39
CA TYR A 371 -11.82 -16.07 -11.32
C TYR A 371 -11.89 -15.28 -12.63
N PRO A 372 -13.00 -14.53 -12.88
CA PRO A 372 -13.23 -13.81 -14.13
C PRO A 372 -12.11 -12.83 -14.52
N ASP A 373 -12.00 -12.53 -15.82
CA ASP A 373 -10.89 -11.78 -16.39
C ASP A 373 -10.91 -10.29 -16.06
N TYR A 374 -12.02 -9.61 -16.25
CA TYR A 374 -12.13 -8.14 -16.35
C TYR A 374 -12.52 -7.47 -15.01
N THR A 375 -11.75 -6.51 -14.49
CA THR A 375 -10.46 -5.96 -14.87
C THR A 375 -9.29 -6.74 -14.28
N SER A 376 -8.06 -6.58 -14.83
CA SER A 376 -6.86 -7.24 -14.30
C SER A 376 -6.45 -6.66 -12.95
N GLY A 377 -6.45 -7.48 -11.89
CA GLY A 377 -6.07 -7.05 -10.54
C GLY A 377 -4.61 -6.58 -10.43
N THR A 378 -3.66 -7.26 -11.08
CA THR A 378 -2.25 -6.83 -11.13
C THR A 378 -2.10 -5.48 -11.83
N SER A 379 -2.89 -5.23 -12.89
CA SER A 379 -2.88 -3.95 -13.59
C SER A 379 -3.51 -2.84 -12.75
N VAL A 380 -4.57 -3.13 -11.99
CA VAL A 380 -5.15 -2.19 -11.01
C VAL A 380 -4.10 -1.83 -9.96
N ASN A 381 -3.39 -2.82 -9.41
CA ASN A 381 -2.32 -2.58 -8.45
C ASN A 381 -1.16 -1.77 -9.07
N GLY A 382 -0.74 -2.10 -10.29
CA GLY A 382 0.28 -1.33 -11.01
C GLY A 382 -0.13 0.13 -11.25
N GLY A 383 -1.38 0.35 -11.69
CA GLY A 383 -1.94 1.68 -11.89
C GLY A 383 -2.05 2.47 -10.59
N SER A 384 -2.56 1.85 -9.51
CA SER A 384 -2.71 2.53 -8.22
C SER A 384 -1.36 2.86 -7.59
N SER A 385 -0.46 1.90 -7.48
CA SER A 385 0.81 2.08 -6.78
C SER A 385 1.75 3.03 -7.53
N SER A 386 1.87 2.88 -8.87
CA SER A 386 2.69 3.82 -9.65
C SER A 386 2.17 5.25 -9.56
N THR A 387 0.85 5.45 -9.53
CA THR A 387 0.25 6.78 -9.37
C THR A 387 0.52 7.37 -7.99
N ILE A 388 0.36 6.60 -6.90
CA ILE A 388 0.71 7.05 -5.55
C ILE A 388 2.18 7.47 -5.46
N LEU A 389 3.10 6.64 -5.96
CA LEU A 389 4.52 6.94 -5.91
C LEU A 389 4.88 8.18 -6.76
N THR A 390 4.24 8.32 -7.92
CA THR A 390 4.40 9.52 -8.77
C THR A 390 3.89 10.78 -8.06
N ASN A 391 2.73 10.72 -7.42
CA ASN A 391 2.18 11.85 -6.68
C ASN A 391 3.03 12.23 -5.46
N LEU A 392 3.72 11.27 -4.84
CA LEU A 392 4.60 11.51 -3.70
C LEU A 392 5.98 12.04 -4.09
N PHE A 393 6.57 11.50 -5.15
CA PHE A 393 8.01 11.69 -5.43
C PHE A 393 8.30 12.30 -6.82
N GLY A 394 7.29 12.42 -7.69
CA GLY A 394 7.43 12.98 -9.04
C GLY A 394 7.50 11.96 -10.17
N ASP A 395 7.37 12.45 -11.41
CA ASP A 395 7.21 11.63 -12.63
C ASP A 395 8.50 10.93 -13.10
N ASN A 396 9.67 11.52 -12.85
CA ASN A 396 10.94 11.10 -13.45
C ASN A 396 11.90 10.54 -12.40
N VAL A 397 11.40 9.74 -11.48
CA VAL A 397 12.21 9.08 -10.45
C VAL A 397 12.63 7.72 -10.97
N SER A 398 13.92 7.58 -11.32
CA SER A 398 14.51 6.30 -11.68
C SER A 398 14.77 5.47 -10.43
N PHE A 399 14.51 4.18 -10.51
CA PHE A 399 14.74 3.27 -9.40
C PHE A 399 15.11 1.85 -9.88
N ARG A 400 15.64 1.05 -8.95
CA ARG A 400 16.02 -0.34 -9.18
C ARG A 400 15.09 -1.24 -8.37
N ASP A 401 14.58 -2.28 -9.01
CA ASP A 401 13.76 -3.31 -8.39
C ASP A 401 14.50 -4.65 -8.34
N ALA A 402 14.83 -5.07 -7.15
CA ALA A 402 15.54 -6.31 -6.84
C ALA A 402 14.65 -7.36 -6.14
N GLN A 403 13.31 -7.18 -6.15
CA GLN A 403 12.37 -7.98 -5.33
C GLN A 403 12.47 -9.50 -5.57
N HIS A 404 12.98 -9.93 -6.71
CA HIS A 404 13.03 -11.35 -7.10
C HIS A 404 14.44 -11.88 -7.38
N THR A 405 15.48 -11.23 -6.88
CA THR A 405 16.85 -11.71 -7.00
C THR A 405 17.07 -13.05 -6.28
N ASP A 406 16.32 -13.30 -5.21
CA ASP A 406 16.29 -14.60 -4.50
C ASP A 406 15.75 -15.76 -5.36
N LYS A 407 15.02 -15.47 -6.43
CA LYS A 407 14.50 -16.43 -7.40
C LYS A 407 15.36 -16.56 -8.68
N GLY A 408 16.50 -15.89 -8.72
CA GLY A 408 17.40 -15.89 -9.87
C GLY A 408 17.02 -14.88 -10.97
N PHE A 409 16.04 -14.01 -10.76
CA PHE A 409 15.79 -12.87 -11.65
C PHE A 409 16.84 -11.78 -11.43
N GLY A 410 17.26 -11.12 -12.51
CA GLY A 410 18.12 -9.95 -12.43
C GLY A 410 17.40 -8.73 -11.82
N VAL A 411 18.20 -7.76 -11.38
CA VAL A 411 17.66 -6.45 -10.98
C VAL A 411 17.08 -5.76 -12.21
N ARG A 412 15.88 -5.20 -12.11
CA ARG A 412 15.26 -4.40 -13.15
C ARG A 412 15.44 -2.91 -12.85
N GLU A 413 15.69 -2.14 -13.89
CA GLU A 413 15.86 -0.69 -13.79
C GLU A 413 14.73 0.00 -14.52
N PHE A 414 14.08 0.95 -13.85
CA PHE A 414 12.97 1.73 -14.38
C PHE A 414 13.30 3.22 -14.33
N LYS A 415 12.89 3.95 -15.35
CA LYS A 415 13.06 5.41 -15.45
C LYS A 415 11.98 6.18 -14.67
N SER A 416 10.87 5.49 -14.37
CA SER A 416 9.75 6.07 -13.62
C SER A 416 8.90 4.96 -12.98
N PHE A 417 8.11 5.32 -11.96
CA PHE A 417 7.14 4.41 -11.37
C PHE A 417 6.07 3.97 -12.39
N ARG A 418 5.69 4.89 -13.28
CA ARG A 418 4.74 4.60 -14.34
C ARG A 418 5.27 3.54 -15.31
N GLU A 419 6.55 3.57 -15.67
CA GLU A 419 7.18 2.55 -16.54
C GLU A 419 7.05 1.16 -15.91
N ALA A 420 7.37 1.01 -14.63
CA ALA A 420 7.19 -0.25 -13.89
C ALA A 420 5.73 -0.70 -13.84
N GLY A 421 4.80 0.22 -13.59
CA GLY A 421 3.37 -0.07 -13.60
C GLY A 421 2.86 -0.54 -14.97
N VAL A 422 3.36 0.05 -16.05
CA VAL A 422 3.05 -0.34 -17.44
C VAL A 422 3.67 -1.70 -17.77
N GLU A 423 4.86 -2.00 -17.29
CA GLU A 423 5.44 -3.33 -17.47
C GLU A 423 4.64 -4.40 -16.70
N ALA A 424 4.23 -4.12 -15.46
CA ALA A 424 3.37 -5.00 -14.69
C ALA A 424 2.03 -5.27 -15.39
N PHE A 425 1.45 -4.28 -16.05
CA PHE A 425 0.26 -4.47 -16.88
C PHE A 425 0.55 -5.38 -18.08
N HIS A 426 1.60 -5.13 -18.87
CA HIS A 426 1.95 -5.94 -20.04
C HIS A 426 2.29 -7.38 -19.65
N SER A 427 2.87 -7.58 -18.48
CA SER A 427 3.23 -8.92 -17.98
C SER A 427 2.04 -9.88 -17.93
N ARG A 428 0.82 -9.37 -17.77
CA ARG A 428 -0.39 -10.21 -17.70
C ARG A 428 -0.84 -10.70 -19.05
N ILE A 429 -0.59 -9.93 -20.11
CA ILE A 429 -0.78 -10.33 -21.50
C ILE A 429 0.29 -11.38 -21.85
N PHE A 430 1.53 -11.08 -21.53
CA PHE A 430 2.69 -11.94 -21.83
C PHE A 430 2.66 -13.27 -21.07
N GLY A 431 2.19 -13.24 -19.84
CA GLY A 431 1.94 -14.43 -19.02
C GLY A 431 0.67 -15.23 -19.44
N GLY A 432 -0.09 -14.76 -20.42
CA GLY A 432 -1.21 -15.49 -20.98
C GLY A 432 -2.51 -15.44 -20.18
N VAL A 433 -2.62 -14.60 -19.16
CA VAL A 433 -3.70 -14.71 -18.16
C VAL A 433 -4.78 -13.64 -18.24
N HIS A 434 -4.53 -12.54 -18.98
CA HIS A 434 -5.48 -11.45 -19.17
C HIS A 434 -5.46 -10.90 -20.61
N MET A 435 -6.62 -10.47 -21.09
CA MET A 435 -6.76 -9.70 -22.32
C MET A 435 -6.18 -8.28 -22.14
N ARG A 436 -5.68 -7.66 -23.22
CA ARG A 436 -5.16 -6.27 -23.18
C ARG A 436 -6.19 -5.28 -22.66
N ARG A 437 -7.45 -5.40 -23.11
CA ARG A 437 -8.54 -4.53 -22.64
C ARG A 437 -8.70 -4.59 -21.12
N ALA A 438 -8.64 -5.82 -20.55
CA ALA A 438 -8.73 -6.02 -19.10
C ALA A 438 -7.54 -5.40 -18.36
N CYS A 439 -6.35 -5.46 -18.94
CA CYS A 439 -5.13 -4.87 -18.38
C CYS A 439 -5.14 -3.34 -18.46
N ALA A 440 -5.43 -2.78 -19.64
CA ALA A 440 -5.44 -1.33 -19.84
C ALA A 440 -6.48 -0.64 -18.95
N LYS A 441 -7.72 -1.18 -18.94
CA LYS A 441 -8.79 -0.64 -18.10
C LYS A 441 -8.56 -0.90 -16.61
N GLY A 442 -7.87 -1.97 -16.25
CA GLY A 442 -7.42 -2.18 -14.87
C GLY A 442 -6.40 -1.12 -14.42
N PHE A 443 -5.43 -0.78 -15.29
CA PHE A 443 -4.45 0.26 -14.99
C PHE A 443 -5.13 1.65 -14.81
N GLU A 444 -6.04 2.02 -15.72
CA GLU A 444 -6.85 3.24 -15.62
C GLU A 444 -7.68 3.27 -14.32
N GLN A 445 -8.34 2.17 -13.97
CA GLN A 445 -9.12 2.03 -12.74
C GLN A 445 -8.25 2.24 -11.49
N GLY A 446 -7.09 1.59 -11.45
CA GLY A 446 -6.14 1.73 -10.34
C GLY A 446 -5.64 3.16 -10.18
N ALA A 447 -5.27 3.83 -11.28
CA ALA A 447 -4.82 5.21 -11.27
C ALA A 447 -5.94 6.18 -10.78
N CYS A 448 -7.20 5.94 -11.18
CA CYS A 448 -8.35 6.70 -10.69
C CYS A 448 -8.51 6.55 -9.18
N VAL A 449 -8.48 5.32 -8.65
CA VAL A 449 -8.58 5.05 -7.20
C VAL A 449 -7.45 5.74 -6.45
N ALA A 450 -6.21 5.64 -6.95
CA ALA A 450 -5.04 6.23 -6.32
C ALA A 450 -5.13 7.76 -6.23
N ASN A 451 -5.52 8.43 -7.32
CA ASN A 451 -5.72 9.88 -7.33
C ASN A 451 -6.82 10.29 -6.34
N TYR A 452 -7.91 9.52 -6.27
CA TYR A 452 -8.96 9.80 -5.31
C TYR A 452 -8.44 9.66 -3.87
N VAL A 453 -7.78 8.55 -3.54
CA VAL A 453 -7.20 8.30 -2.20
C VAL A 453 -6.20 9.40 -1.83
N TYR A 454 -5.28 9.74 -2.73
CA TYR A 454 -4.25 10.76 -2.50
C TYR A 454 -4.84 12.14 -2.21
N ASN A 455 -5.90 12.52 -2.92
CA ASN A 455 -6.54 13.82 -2.78
C ASN A 455 -7.50 13.92 -1.58
N GLN A 456 -7.93 12.80 -1.01
CA GLN A 456 -8.85 12.79 0.13
C GLN A 456 -8.13 12.67 1.48
N LEU A 457 -6.92 12.12 1.51
CA LEU A 457 -6.20 11.90 2.76
C LEU A 457 -5.18 13.01 3.03
N GLU A 458 -5.32 13.62 4.19
CA GLU A 458 -4.41 14.64 4.71
C GLU A 458 -3.58 14.05 5.86
N PHE A 459 -2.26 14.18 5.76
CA PHE A 459 -1.30 13.67 6.73
C PHE A 459 -0.71 14.75 7.64
N THR A 460 -0.97 16.01 7.30
CA THR A 460 -0.58 17.19 8.08
C THR A 460 -1.78 18.13 8.23
N LYS A 461 -1.81 18.87 9.34
CA LYS A 461 -2.82 19.91 9.64
C LYS A 461 -2.52 21.20 8.90
#